data_60e9305e8951f62c784cb024d8452e2d
#
_entry.id   60e9305e8951f62c784cb024d8452e2d
#
_cell.length_a   1.000
_cell.length_b   1.000
_cell.length_c   1.000
_cell.angle_alpha   90.00
_cell.angle_beta   90.00
_cell.angle_gamma   90.00
#
_symmetry.space_group_name_H-M   'P 1'
#
loop_
_entity.id
_entity.type
_entity.pdbx_description
1 polymer ?
#
loop_
_entity_poly.entity_id
_entity_poly.type
_entity_poly.pdbx_seq_one_letter_code
_entity_poly.pdbx_strand_id
1 'polypeptide(L)'
;MTKIKNDKLLISSDFYSVQGEGKSTGVPSYFVRLGMCNLNCGMSQLFTNKLMKEKTLADGEIFKGDLELEGKATWTCDSTSQWLWRGVDRDFQYLIDRWKEQGLYEDIVSGLIHVIWTGGEPTIKQHQEAILNFFRYWYSVDENAKSLIPDLAQRGYWPAAYSEIETNGTVVID
;
A
#
# COMPACT_ATOMS: atom_id res chain seq x y z
N MET A 1 -10.58 -24.81 6.59
CA MET A 1 -9.85 -23.57 6.26
C MET A 1 -10.05 -23.27 4.78
N THR A 2 -10.76 -22.20 4.45
CA THR A 2 -10.95 -21.76 3.06
C THR A 2 -9.59 -21.26 2.55
N LYS A 3 -9.08 -21.86 1.49
CA LYS A 3 -7.78 -21.48 0.90
C LYS A 3 -7.89 -20.04 0.40
N ILE A 4 -7.15 -19.11 1.01
CA ILE A 4 -7.08 -17.72 0.56
C ILE A 4 -6.44 -17.76 -0.82
N LYS A 5 -7.18 -17.32 -1.83
CA LYS A 5 -6.84 -17.50 -3.24
C LYS A 5 -5.77 -16.49 -3.74
N ASN A 6 -5.46 -15.50 -2.92
CA ASN A 6 -4.44 -14.48 -3.20
C ASN A 6 -3.76 -14.16 -1.86
N ASP A 7 -2.57 -14.72 -1.64
CA ASP A 7 -1.81 -14.69 -0.38
C ASP A 7 -0.61 -13.73 -0.43
N LYS A 8 -0.61 -12.80 -1.39
CA LYS A 8 0.50 -11.88 -1.64
C LYS A 8 0.04 -10.45 -1.78
N LEU A 9 0.92 -9.55 -1.35
CA LEU A 9 0.89 -8.12 -1.59
C LEU A 9 2.01 -7.73 -2.55
N LEU A 10 1.71 -6.94 -3.56
CA LEU A 10 2.72 -6.37 -4.45
C LEU A 10 3.29 -5.11 -3.81
N ILE A 11 4.34 -5.25 -3.01
CA ILE A 11 4.93 -4.15 -2.24
C ILE A 11 6.11 -3.55 -2.98
N SER A 12 6.05 -2.26 -3.24
CA SER A 12 7.13 -1.45 -3.80
C SER A 12 8.12 -1.02 -2.70
N SER A 13 7.63 -0.55 -1.58
CA SER A 13 8.42 -0.24 -0.38
C SER A 13 7.53 -0.19 0.85
N ASP A 14 8.14 -0.32 2.03
CA ASP A 14 7.45 -0.14 3.31
C ASP A 14 8.37 0.55 4.31
N PHE A 15 7.81 1.43 5.16
CA PHE A 15 8.59 2.18 6.15
C PHE A 15 7.71 2.80 7.24
N TYR A 16 8.32 3.06 8.39
CA TYR A 16 7.73 3.81 9.49
C TYR A 16 8.04 5.30 9.36
N SER A 17 7.05 6.16 9.58
CA SER A 17 7.19 7.62 9.57
C SER A 17 6.01 8.27 10.29
N VAL A 18 5.83 9.57 10.09
CA VAL A 18 4.66 10.34 10.55
C VAL A 18 3.77 10.65 9.35
N GLN A 19 2.45 10.49 9.50
CA GLN A 19 1.50 10.87 8.45
C GLN A 19 1.57 12.38 8.22
N GLY A 20 1.85 12.79 6.98
CA GLY A 20 1.98 14.19 6.56
C GLY A 20 0.71 14.80 6.02
N GLU A 21 -0.33 13.99 5.73
CA GLU A 21 -1.50 14.40 4.99
C GLU A 21 -2.81 13.94 5.63
N GLY A 22 -3.92 14.54 5.19
CA GLY A 22 -5.26 14.12 5.54
C GLY A 22 -5.61 14.32 7.02
N LYS A 23 -6.60 13.54 7.47
CA LYS A 23 -7.18 13.66 8.82
C LYS A 23 -6.20 13.26 9.93
N SER A 24 -5.30 12.34 9.63
CA SER A 24 -4.36 11.76 10.58
C SER A 24 -2.98 12.41 10.54
N THR A 25 -2.86 13.64 9.98
CA THR A 25 -1.60 14.40 9.98
C THR A 25 -1.00 14.49 11.39
N GLY A 26 0.28 14.10 11.51
CA GLY A 26 1.00 14.09 12.79
C GLY A 26 0.96 12.75 13.53
N VAL A 27 0.17 11.77 13.06
CA VAL A 27 0.08 10.46 13.69
C VAL A 27 1.23 9.55 13.22
N PRO A 28 1.92 8.83 14.14
CA PRO A 28 2.86 7.79 13.78
C PRO A 28 2.22 6.75 12.86
N SER A 29 2.87 6.42 11.75
CA SER A 29 2.26 5.59 10.72
C SER A 29 3.25 4.67 10.03
N TYR A 30 2.81 3.48 9.69
CA TYR A 30 3.54 2.54 8.87
C TYR A 30 2.98 2.55 7.45
N PHE A 31 3.78 3.01 6.52
CA PHE A 31 3.41 3.13 5.11
C PHE A 31 3.72 1.85 4.36
N VAL A 32 2.73 1.34 3.63
CA VAL A 32 2.87 0.21 2.71
C VAL A 32 2.59 0.73 1.31
N ARG A 33 3.66 0.95 0.54
CA ARG A 33 3.56 1.39 -0.85
C ARG A 33 3.38 0.20 -1.78
N LEU A 34 2.23 0.13 -2.42
CA LEU A 34 1.91 -0.89 -3.40
C LEU A 34 2.42 -0.49 -4.80
N GLY A 35 2.83 -1.47 -5.57
CA GLY A 35 3.19 -1.26 -6.98
C GLY A 35 1.96 -1.05 -7.85
N MET A 36 2.16 -0.62 -9.10
CA MET A 36 1.12 -0.38 -10.11
C MET A 36 0.17 0.78 -9.82
N CYS A 37 -0.25 1.44 -10.89
CA CYS A 37 -1.24 2.50 -10.86
C CYS A 37 -2.09 2.44 -12.14
N ASN A 38 -3.29 2.97 -12.09
CA ASN A 38 -4.19 3.10 -13.24
C ASN A 38 -4.10 4.48 -13.93
N LEU A 39 -3.25 5.38 -13.44
CA LEU A 39 -3.01 6.71 -14.01
C LEU A 39 -1.56 6.88 -14.47
N ASN A 40 -1.37 7.78 -15.42
CA ASN A 40 -0.04 8.19 -15.91
C ASN A 40 0.43 9.54 -15.36
N CYS A 41 -0.44 10.31 -14.72
CA CYS A 41 -0.17 11.59 -14.05
C CYS A 41 0.75 12.53 -14.86
N GLY A 42 0.27 13.01 -16.00
CA GLY A 42 0.96 13.95 -16.86
C GLY A 42 2.00 13.35 -17.84
N MET A 43 2.33 12.07 -17.73
CA MET A 43 3.22 11.40 -18.69
C MET A 43 2.44 10.85 -19.88
N SER A 44 3.06 10.85 -21.07
CA SER A 44 2.45 10.27 -22.25
C SER A 44 2.29 8.75 -22.12
N GLN A 45 1.20 8.21 -22.66
CA GLN A 45 0.95 6.75 -22.63
C GLN A 45 2.06 5.96 -23.38
N LEU A 46 2.59 6.54 -24.44
CA LEU A 46 3.67 5.91 -25.22
C LEU A 46 4.96 5.82 -24.38
N PHE A 47 5.31 6.90 -23.69
CA PHE A 47 6.47 6.94 -22.80
C PHE A 47 6.31 5.96 -21.63
N THR A 48 5.15 5.95 -20.99
CA THR A 48 4.81 5.01 -19.92
C THR A 48 4.97 3.55 -20.37
N ASN A 49 4.41 3.21 -21.54
CA ASN A 49 4.51 1.87 -22.09
C ASN A 49 5.95 1.47 -22.41
N LYS A 50 6.77 2.39 -22.88
CA LYS A 50 8.21 2.19 -23.14
C LYS A 50 8.94 1.85 -21.82
N LEU A 51 8.80 2.69 -20.80
CA LEU A 51 9.41 2.48 -19.49
C LEU A 51 9.02 1.12 -18.87
N MET A 52 7.74 0.75 -18.96
CA MET A 52 7.26 -0.52 -18.44
C MET A 52 7.81 -1.74 -19.18
N LYS A 53 8.12 -1.61 -20.48
CA LYS A 53 8.72 -2.69 -21.27
C LYS A 53 10.21 -2.85 -20.96
N GLU A 54 10.92 -1.75 -20.82
CA GLU A 54 12.37 -1.73 -20.68
C GLU A 54 12.83 -2.21 -19.30
N LYS A 55 11.93 -2.27 -18.31
CA LYS A 55 12.25 -2.65 -16.90
C LYS A 55 13.52 -1.94 -16.41
N THR A 56 13.60 -0.65 -16.64
CA THR A 56 14.83 0.14 -16.54
C THR A 56 15.24 0.49 -15.10
N LEU A 57 14.41 0.13 -14.10
CA LEU A 57 14.71 0.40 -12.71
C LEU A 57 14.99 -0.90 -11.96
N ALA A 58 16.13 -0.97 -11.31
CA ALA A 58 16.41 -1.97 -10.30
C ALA A 58 15.63 -1.65 -9.01
N ASP A 59 15.54 -2.65 -8.12
CA ASP A 59 14.87 -2.53 -6.83
C ASP A 59 15.33 -1.29 -6.05
N GLY A 60 14.42 -0.37 -5.78
CA GLY A 60 14.68 0.85 -5.02
C GLY A 60 15.35 1.99 -5.81
N GLU A 61 15.60 1.84 -7.11
CA GLU A 61 16.13 2.95 -7.91
C GLU A 61 15.06 4.01 -8.21
N ILE A 62 15.47 5.27 -8.10
CA ILE A 62 14.67 6.42 -8.52
C ILE A 62 14.93 6.67 -10.01
N PHE A 63 13.85 6.82 -10.78
CA PHE A 63 13.95 7.22 -12.19
C PHE A 63 14.63 8.60 -12.30
N LYS A 64 15.71 8.65 -13.06
CA LYS A 64 16.53 9.87 -13.25
C LYS A 64 16.52 10.41 -14.69
N GLY A 65 15.75 9.78 -15.57
CA GLY A 65 15.65 10.21 -16.96
C GLY A 65 14.67 11.37 -17.16
N ASP A 66 14.71 11.98 -18.32
CA ASP A 66 13.74 12.98 -18.73
C ASP A 66 12.36 12.34 -18.92
N LEU A 67 11.32 13.00 -18.42
CA LEU A 67 9.96 12.57 -18.51
C LEU A 67 9.28 13.19 -19.73
N GLU A 68 8.66 12.38 -20.56
CA GLU A 68 7.86 12.86 -21.70
C GLU A 68 6.43 13.18 -21.23
N LEU A 69 6.11 14.48 -21.18
CA LEU A 69 4.81 14.98 -20.77
C LEU A 69 3.78 14.87 -21.90
N GLU A 70 2.52 14.66 -21.53
CA GLU A 70 1.41 14.62 -22.45
C GLU A 70 0.72 16.00 -22.55
N GLY A 71 0.57 16.49 -23.79
CA GLY A 71 -0.15 17.72 -24.07
C GLY A 71 0.42 18.94 -23.37
N LYS A 72 -0.38 19.57 -22.48
CA LYS A 72 -0.02 20.78 -21.72
C LYS A 72 0.35 20.49 -20.27
N ALA A 73 0.60 19.24 -19.92
CA ALA A 73 0.98 18.88 -18.55
C ALA A 73 2.29 19.59 -18.16
N THR A 74 2.29 20.20 -16.98
CA THR A 74 3.46 20.89 -16.41
C THR A 74 4.03 20.17 -15.18
N TRP A 75 3.47 19.03 -14.83
CA TRP A 75 3.86 18.22 -13.68
C TRP A 75 3.73 16.73 -14.00
N THR A 76 4.42 15.90 -13.24
CA THR A 76 4.34 14.44 -13.31
C THR A 76 4.10 13.86 -11.91
N CYS A 77 3.79 12.58 -11.87
CA CYS A 77 3.69 11.81 -10.64
C CYS A 77 5.02 11.82 -9.88
N ASP A 78 5.00 12.14 -8.60
CA ASP A 78 6.14 12.05 -7.68
C ASP A 78 6.47 10.59 -7.30
N SER A 79 5.51 9.70 -7.44
CA SER A 79 5.62 8.28 -7.14
C SER A 79 5.92 7.41 -8.38
N THR A 80 6.48 7.99 -9.44
CA THR A 80 6.76 7.31 -10.72
C THR A 80 7.60 6.05 -10.53
N SER A 81 8.60 6.08 -9.66
CA SER A 81 9.47 4.92 -9.38
C SER A 81 8.69 3.73 -8.80
N GLN A 82 7.69 3.96 -7.96
CA GLN A 82 6.91 2.90 -7.33
C GLN A 82 6.09 2.09 -8.33
N TRP A 83 5.43 2.75 -9.28
CA TRP A 83 4.63 2.02 -10.25
C TRP A 83 5.43 1.50 -11.46
N LEU A 84 6.53 2.16 -11.84
CA LEU A 84 7.46 1.67 -12.85
C LEU A 84 8.17 0.39 -12.42
N TRP A 85 8.64 0.38 -11.19
CA TRP A 85 9.32 -0.79 -10.62
C TRP A 85 8.36 -1.95 -10.29
N ARG A 86 7.08 -1.69 -10.11
CA ARG A 86 6.00 -2.64 -9.78
C ARG A 86 6.09 -3.32 -8.41
N GLY A 87 7.19 -3.22 -7.69
CA GLY A 87 7.37 -3.89 -6.41
C GLY A 87 7.66 -5.39 -6.49
N VAL A 88 7.70 -6.02 -5.32
CA VAL A 88 7.93 -7.46 -5.13
C VAL A 88 6.68 -8.10 -4.54
N ASP A 89 6.32 -9.28 -5.04
CA ASP A 89 5.29 -10.11 -4.42
C ASP A 89 5.78 -10.61 -3.05
N ARG A 90 5.17 -10.06 -1.99
CA ARG A 90 5.41 -10.46 -0.61
C ARG A 90 4.23 -11.27 -0.10
N ASP A 91 4.50 -12.38 0.60
CA ASP A 91 3.44 -13.06 1.36
C ASP A 91 2.96 -12.17 2.52
N PHE A 92 1.79 -12.50 3.06
CA PHE A 92 1.19 -11.68 4.11
C PHE A 92 2.00 -11.68 5.41
N GLN A 93 2.71 -12.77 5.69
CA GLN A 93 3.55 -12.88 6.88
C GLN A 93 4.70 -11.87 6.87
N TYR A 94 5.18 -11.47 5.69
CA TYR A 94 6.26 -10.49 5.54
C TYR A 94 6.01 -9.20 6.33
N LEU A 95 4.81 -8.59 6.23
CA LEU A 95 4.51 -7.34 6.95
C LEU A 95 4.48 -7.56 8.47
N ILE A 96 3.89 -8.66 8.92
CA ILE A 96 3.80 -9.00 10.35
C ILE A 96 5.22 -9.18 10.92
N ASP A 97 6.09 -9.89 10.22
CA ASP A 97 7.48 -10.10 10.63
C ASP A 97 8.25 -8.78 10.66
N ARG A 98 8.09 -7.94 9.63
CA ARG A 98 8.71 -6.61 9.57
C ARG A 98 8.30 -5.73 10.76
N TRP A 99 7.02 -5.72 11.12
CA TRP A 99 6.54 -4.95 12.28
C TRP A 99 7.10 -5.47 13.59
N LYS A 100 7.21 -6.79 13.74
CA LYS A 100 7.82 -7.44 14.91
C LYS A 100 9.33 -7.16 15.00
N GLU A 101 10.05 -7.30 13.89
CA GLU A 101 11.49 -7.01 13.82
C GLU A 101 11.83 -5.55 14.19
N GLN A 102 10.96 -4.61 13.84
CA GLN A 102 11.11 -3.19 14.14
C GLN A 102 10.57 -2.81 15.54
N GLY A 103 9.96 -3.75 16.26
CA GLY A 103 9.35 -3.48 17.57
C GLY A 103 8.07 -2.62 17.51
N LEU A 104 7.41 -2.55 16.33
CA LEU A 104 6.24 -1.70 16.09
C LEU A 104 4.92 -2.49 16.20
N TYR A 105 4.99 -3.81 16.30
CA TYR A 105 3.84 -4.69 16.16
C TYR A 105 2.71 -4.39 17.15
N GLU A 106 3.03 -4.26 18.45
CA GLU A 106 2.05 -4.01 19.51
C GLU A 106 1.39 -2.63 19.37
N ASP A 107 2.15 -1.62 18.95
CA ASP A 107 1.63 -0.27 18.71
C ASP A 107 0.71 -0.23 17.47
N ILE A 108 1.00 -1.04 16.44
CA ILE A 108 0.12 -1.21 15.28
C ILE A 108 -1.16 -1.94 15.69
N VAL A 109 -1.05 -3.04 16.45
CA VAL A 109 -2.21 -3.81 16.93
C VAL A 109 -3.11 -2.96 17.82
N SER A 110 -2.55 -2.11 18.67
CA SER A 110 -3.31 -1.20 19.55
C SER A 110 -3.87 0.04 18.84
N GLY A 111 -3.47 0.27 17.58
CA GLY A 111 -3.89 1.44 16.80
C GLY A 111 -3.16 2.74 17.16
N LEU A 112 -2.07 2.68 17.92
CA LEU A 112 -1.20 3.84 18.17
C LEU A 112 -0.36 4.21 16.94
N ILE A 113 -0.03 3.22 16.11
CA ILE A 113 0.58 3.39 14.80
C ILE A 113 -0.45 2.99 13.73
N HIS A 114 -0.77 3.91 12.83
CA HIS A 114 -1.68 3.65 11.73
C HIS A 114 -0.98 2.89 10.60
N VAL A 115 -1.72 2.05 9.86
CA VAL A 115 -1.22 1.41 8.64
C VAL A 115 -1.77 2.17 7.43
N ILE A 116 -0.89 2.76 6.65
CA ILE A 116 -1.24 3.56 5.48
C ILE A 116 -0.95 2.77 4.20
N TRP A 117 -2.00 2.43 3.47
CA TRP A 117 -1.90 1.81 2.15
C TRP A 117 -1.81 2.91 1.10
N THR A 118 -0.70 2.96 0.38
CA THR A 118 -0.36 4.02 -0.55
C THR A 118 0.48 3.48 -1.72
N GLY A 119 1.18 4.33 -2.44
CA GLY A 119 2.11 3.95 -3.50
C GLY A 119 1.56 4.24 -4.89
N GLY A 120 1.38 3.26 -5.76
CA GLY A 120 0.73 3.41 -7.05
C GLY A 120 -0.76 3.78 -6.88
N GLU A 121 -1.66 2.80 -6.93
CA GLU A 121 -3.06 2.99 -6.59
C GLU A 121 -3.58 1.81 -5.77
N PRO A 122 -3.80 1.98 -4.46
CA PRO A 122 -4.25 0.89 -3.58
C PRO A 122 -5.65 0.39 -3.87
N THR A 123 -6.48 1.19 -4.56
CA THR A 123 -7.87 0.83 -4.83
C THR A 123 -8.09 0.12 -6.17
N ILE A 124 -7.06 -0.20 -6.96
CA ILE A 124 -7.26 -1.09 -8.10
C ILE A 124 -7.71 -2.47 -7.58
N LYS A 125 -8.58 -3.13 -8.31
CA LYS A 125 -9.26 -4.36 -7.87
C LYS A 125 -8.32 -5.41 -7.27
N GLN A 126 -7.17 -5.62 -7.88
CA GLN A 126 -6.16 -6.56 -7.40
C GLN A 126 -5.66 -6.21 -6.00
N HIS A 127 -5.43 -4.93 -5.72
CA HIS A 127 -4.95 -4.47 -4.41
C HIS A 127 -6.05 -4.47 -3.36
N GLN A 128 -7.30 -4.10 -3.71
CA GLN A 128 -8.44 -4.21 -2.80
C GLN A 128 -8.57 -5.63 -2.26
N GLU A 129 -8.58 -6.63 -3.16
CA GLU A 129 -8.67 -8.04 -2.78
C GLU A 129 -7.47 -8.49 -1.92
N ALA A 130 -6.25 -8.06 -2.27
CA ALA A 130 -5.04 -8.41 -1.52
C ALA A 130 -5.03 -7.81 -0.12
N ILE A 131 -5.40 -6.54 0.05
CA ILE A 131 -5.50 -5.87 1.36
C ILE A 131 -6.55 -6.56 2.23
N LEU A 132 -7.75 -6.84 1.69
CA LEU A 132 -8.79 -7.56 2.44
C LEU A 132 -8.33 -8.96 2.87
N ASN A 133 -7.63 -9.67 2.00
CA ASN A 133 -7.11 -11.00 2.31
C ASN A 133 -5.96 -10.94 3.30
N PHE A 134 -5.13 -9.90 3.28
CA PHE A 134 -4.11 -9.66 4.29
C PHE A 134 -4.74 -9.54 5.68
N PHE A 135 -5.77 -8.71 5.85
CA PHE A 135 -6.46 -8.58 7.14
C PHE A 135 -7.09 -9.91 7.59
N ARG A 136 -7.75 -10.65 6.68
CA ARG A 136 -8.29 -11.97 6.99
C ARG A 136 -7.21 -12.96 7.44
N TYR A 137 -6.05 -12.94 6.78
CA TYR A 137 -4.90 -13.74 7.16
C TYR A 137 -4.41 -13.34 8.55
N TRP A 138 -4.12 -12.05 8.77
CA TRP A 138 -3.61 -11.53 10.03
C TRP A 138 -4.49 -11.93 11.21
N TYR A 139 -5.81 -11.75 11.09
CA TYR A 139 -6.77 -12.20 12.13
C TYR A 139 -6.84 -13.72 12.29
N SER A 140 -6.46 -14.48 11.29
CA SER A 140 -6.45 -15.95 11.40
C SER A 140 -5.22 -16.49 12.13
N VAL A 141 -4.12 -15.74 12.15
CA VAL A 141 -2.82 -16.19 12.71
C VAL A 141 -2.46 -15.50 14.03
N ASP A 142 -3.14 -14.43 14.40
CA ASP A 142 -2.88 -13.68 15.62
C ASP A 142 -4.12 -13.57 16.52
N GLU A 143 -4.05 -14.23 17.68
CA GLU A 143 -5.15 -14.20 18.68
C GLU A 143 -5.31 -12.80 19.30
N ASN A 144 -4.23 -12.01 19.45
CA ASN A 144 -4.30 -10.66 19.97
C ASN A 144 -5.01 -9.73 18.99
N ALA A 145 -4.74 -9.87 17.69
CA ALA A 145 -5.47 -9.17 16.65
C ALA A 145 -6.97 -9.53 16.67
N LYS A 146 -7.34 -10.77 17.03
CA LYS A 146 -8.74 -11.18 17.20
C LYS A 146 -9.40 -10.60 18.45
N SER A 147 -8.68 -10.47 19.55
CA SER A 147 -9.29 -10.06 20.85
C SER A 147 -9.81 -8.63 20.84
N LEU A 148 -9.28 -7.78 19.99
CA LEU A 148 -9.73 -6.39 19.80
C LEU A 148 -10.97 -6.29 18.86
N ILE A 149 -11.25 -7.32 18.07
CA ILE A 149 -12.35 -7.35 17.11
C ILE A 149 -13.75 -7.28 17.78
N PRO A 150 -14.09 -8.04 18.85
CA PRO A 150 -15.42 -8.02 19.41
C PRO A 150 -15.90 -6.64 19.83
N ASP A 151 -15.06 -5.86 20.48
CA ASP A 151 -15.40 -4.51 20.95
C ASP A 151 -15.54 -3.50 19.81
N LEU A 152 -14.71 -3.59 18.79
CA LEU A 152 -14.72 -2.70 17.65
C LEU A 152 -15.83 -3.08 16.64
N ALA A 153 -16.09 -4.37 16.45
CA ALA A 153 -17.19 -4.84 15.63
C ALA A 153 -18.56 -4.41 16.20
N GLN A 154 -18.73 -4.40 17.53
CA GLN A 154 -19.93 -3.88 18.19
C GLN A 154 -20.12 -2.37 17.98
N ARG A 155 -19.04 -1.63 17.75
CA ARG A 155 -19.05 -0.18 17.47
C ARG A 155 -19.12 0.15 15.99
N GLY A 156 -19.21 -0.85 15.11
CA GLY A 156 -19.21 -0.67 13.66
C GLY A 156 -17.85 -0.31 13.06
N TYR A 157 -16.77 -0.52 13.81
CA TYR A 157 -15.40 -0.35 13.33
C TYR A 157 -14.73 -1.71 13.09
N TRP A 158 -14.06 -1.84 11.95
CA TRP A 158 -13.17 -2.96 11.64
C TRP A 158 -11.73 -2.55 11.90
N PRO A 159 -10.91 -3.45 12.15
CA PRO A 159 -10.37 -4.12 13.34
C PRO A 159 -9.12 -3.45 13.89
N ALA A 160 -8.38 -4.16 14.69
CA ALA A 160 -7.25 -3.81 15.53
C ALA A 160 -6.30 -2.70 15.00
N ALA A 161 -5.80 -2.77 13.79
CA ALA A 161 -4.98 -1.71 13.22
C ALA A 161 -5.85 -0.59 12.67
N TYR A 162 -5.57 0.64 13.05
CA TYR A 162 -6.14 1.79 12.37
C TYR A 162 -5.53 1.85 10.97
N SER A 163 -6.36 1.66 9.95
CA SER A 163 -5.90 1.55 8.57
C SER A 163 -6.50 2.61 7.69
N GLU A 164 -5.68 3.24 6.88
CA GLU A 164 -6.05 4.31 5.97
C GLU A 164 -5.55 4.02 4.55
N ILE A 165 -6.21 4.62 3.57
CA ILE A 165 -5.85 4.48 2.16
C ILE A 165 -5.60 5.87 1.58
N GLU A 166 -4.44 6.08 0.99
CA GLU A 166 -4.16 7.22 0.11
C GLU A 166 -4.44 6.80 -1.33
N THR A 167 -5.46 7.38 -1.95
CA THR A 167 -5.95 6.99 -3.27
C THR A 167 -6.12 8.19 -4.20
N ASN A 168 -5.95 7.97 -5.50
CA ASN A 168 -6.26 8.97 -6.52
C ASN A 168 -7.78 9.17 -6.74
N GLY A 169 -8.61 8.36 -6.09
CA GLY A 169 -10.07 8.49 -6.10
C GLY A 169 -10.77 8.12 -7.41
N THR A 170 -10.08 7.51 -8.36
CA THR A 170 -10.65 7.18 -9.68
C THR A 170 -11.23 5.77 -9.77
N VAL A 171 -11.01 4.94 -8.76
CA VAL A 171 -11.50 3.56 -8.70
C VAL A 171 -12.58 3.44 -7.62
N VAL A 172 -13.67 2.77 -7.96
CA VAL A 172 -14.73 2.46 -7.00
C VAL A 172 -14.23 1.36 -6.05
N ILE A 173 -14.46 1.55 -4.77
CA ILE A 173 -14.19 0.53 -3.74
C ILE A 173 -15.46 -0.34 -3.63
N ASP A 174 -15.31 -1.65 -3.87
CA ASP A 174 -16.38 -2.65 -3.79
C ASP A 174 -16.60 -3.15 -2.35
#